data_b7b868dff64b47168e0368f8ef84beb6
#
_entry.id   b7b868dff64b47168e0368f8ef84beb6
#
_cell.length_a   1.000
_cell.length_b   1.000
_cell.length_c   1.000
_cell.angle_alpha   90.00
_cell.angle_beta   90.00
_cell.angle_gamma   90.00
#
_symmetry.space_group_name_H-M   'P 1'
#
loop_
_entity.id
_entity.type
_entity.pdbx_description
1 polymer ?
#
loop_
_entity_poly.entity_id
_entity_poly.type
_entity_poly.pdbx_seq_one_letter_code
_entity_poly.pdbx_strand_id
1 'polypeptide(L)'
;MSDEPSRLIGPPWHRSLYARIAIGFVLLIAFVLAVQGGVVLWLVGRQVSPNLSEVTTALGTELSRELEANPALNLDERVRGWPRDQHVFVIMQDGRVVGSRTPPESTVRSVIEYLGRGYDDIPESYRQSIYLAVPVKANRRLVGTLGIVPPTILERYGVEIAAIGISLLVIGTLVASLTIFGPVRSRILGLGSAADRLRAGDLTARAREDGSDEVAELARAFNSMADELARRTGALEESDRVRRQLIADVSHELMTPLTAVLGHLETLSMAEVRLDDERRLWHVAIATREAQRLERLIGDLLDAARLEAGGGDLEIQPVATRDVFDEVIAHHGVDCRTRNIRFVCSVAPDAEVVQADLFRLAQALENVTANAMRHTPDGGLIKLEAERLGPNVVLTVADSGEGIPEEHLPLIFDRFYKTTSAKGIASRGTGLGLSIVKAIVTRHGGRVSARSTLGVGTTIQLEFPHDRIDDETRILFGHDSFKSKSPRTVI
;
A
#
# COMPACT_ATOMS: atom_id res chain seq x y z
N MET A 1 20.07 9.94 -8.94
CA MET A 1 18.67 10.35 -9.05
C MET A 1 18.11 10.39 -7.64
N SER A 2 17.96 11.60 -7.11
CA SER A 2 17.62 11.90 -5.72
C SER A 2 16.19 11.46 -5.42
N ASP A 3 16.04 10.47 -4.53
CA ASP A 3 14.77 10.16 -3.85
C ASP A 3 14.38 11.38 -2.98
N GLU A 4 13.49 12.21 -3.48
CA GLU A 4 12.73 13.11 -2.61
C GLU A 4 11.82 12.24 -1.72
N PRO A 5 11.93 12.36 -0.39
CA PRO A 5 10.97 11.71 0.48
C PRO A 5 9.59 12.30 0.17
N SER A 6 8.69 11.49 -0.37
CA SER A 6 7.28 11.82 -0.49
C SER A 6 6.79 12.29 0.88
N ARG A 7 6.62 13.63 1.03
CA ARG A 7 5.97 14.22 2.19
C ARG A 7 4.62 13.54 2.32
N LEU A 8 4.43 12.79 3.39
CA LEU A 8 3.14 12.30 3.83
C LEU A 8 2.28 13.54 4.11
N ILE A 9 1.62 14.06 3.08
CA ILE A 9 0.59 15.08 3.22
C ILE A 9 -0.58 14.32 3.83
N GLY A 10 -0.70 14.42 5.15
CA GLY A 10 -1.84 13.85 5.88
C GLY A 10 -3.17 14.33 5.26
N PRO A 11 -4.28 13.68 5.57
CA PRO A 11 -5.57 14.05 5.01
C PRO A 11 -5.84 15.54 5.25
N PRO A 12 -6.48 16.27 4.32
CA PRO A 12 -6.78 17.69 4.48
C PRO A 12 -7.50 17.88 5.82
N TRP A 13 -7.13 18.93 6.57
CA TRP A 13 -7.50 19.16 7.98
C TRP A 13 -8.97 18.89 8.29
N HIS A 14 -9.90 19.23 7.36
CA HIS A 14 -11.35 19.03 7.50
C HIS A 14 -11.80 17.55 7.43
N ARG A 15 -10.93 16.64 6.97
CA ARG A 15 -11.18 15.18 6.93
C ARG A 15 -10.52 14.46 8.08
N SER A 16 -9.63 15.14 8.80
CA SER A 16 -8.98 14.62 9.98
C SER A 16 -9.99 14.23 11.06
N LEU A 17 -9.76 13.11 11.72
CA LEU A 17 -10.52 12.68 12.89
C LEU A 17 -10.51 13.75 13.98
N TYR A 18 -9.35 14.39 14.19
CA TYR A 18 -9.19 15.48 15.14
C TYR A 18 -10.12 16.66 14.84
N ALA A 19 -10.20 17.09 13.57
CA ALA A 19 -11.08 18.18 13.19
C ALA A 19 -12.56 17.85 13.41
N ARG A 20 -12.99 16.63 13.12
CA ARG A 20 -14.38 16.17 13.36
C ARG A 20 -14.70 16.17 14.85
N ILE A 21 -13.79 15.73 15.70
CA ILE A 21 -13.95 15.76 17.15
C ILE A 21 -14.03 17.22 17.62
N ALA A 22 -13.11 18.08 17.19
CA ALA A 22 -13.08 19.49 17.57
C ALA A 22 -14.35 20.23 17.15
N ILE A 23 -14.80 20.07 15.91
CA ILE A 23 -16.05 20.65 15.41
C ILE A 23 -17.25 20.13 16.19
N GLY A 24 -17.31 18.82 16.45
CA GLY A 24 -18.39 18.23 17.26
C GLY A 24 -18.48 18.83 18.66
N PHE A 25 -17.33 19.05 19.32
CA PHE A 25 -17.27 19.70 20.64
C PHE A 25 -17.72 21.17 20.57
N VAL A 26 -17.27 21.94 19.59
CA VAL A 26 -17.66 23.33 19.40
C VAL A 26 -19.17 23.44 19.16
N LEU A 27 -19.72 22.59 18.31
CA LEU A 27 -21.17 22.56 18.05
C LEU A 27 -21.97 22.18 19.30
N LEU A 28 -21.48 21.21 20.09
CA LEU A 28 -22.13 20.83 21.35
C LEU A 28 -22.16 21.98 22.33
N ILE A 29 -21.02 22.66 22.53
CA ILE A 29 -20.96 23.85 23.43
C ILE A 29 -21.88 24.94 22.93
N ALA A 30 -21.86 25.26 21.64
CA ALA A 30 -22.75 26.28 21.05
C ALA A 30 -24.23 25.93 21.25
N PHE A 31 -24.60 24.68 21.08
CA PHE A 31 -25.95 24.20 21.32
C PHE A 31 -26.37 24.35 22.78
N VAL A 32 -25.51 23.94 23.72
CA VAL A 32 -25.78 24.09 25.17
C VAL A 32 -25.98 25.57 25.54
N LEU A 33 -25.11 26.45 25.05
CA LEU A 33 -25.19 27.89 25.28
C LEU A 33 -26.46 28.48 24.66
N ALA A 34 -26.84 28.07 23.47
CA ALA A 34 -28.09 28.54 22.82
C ALA A 34 -29.33 28.12 23.59
N VAL A 35 -29.39 26.86 24.07
CA VAL A 35 -30.51 26.40 24.88
C VAL A 35 -30.59 27.14 26.22
N GLN A 36 -29.44 27.30 26.90
CA GLN A 36 -29.40 28.06 28.14
C GLN A 36 -29.83 29.53 27.94
N GLY A 37 -29.33 30.18 26.89
CA GLY A 37 -29.75 31.53 26.50
C GLY A 37 -31.24 31.62 26.21
N GLY A 38 -31.79 30.66 25.50
CA GLY A 38 -33.23 30.57 25.23
C GLY A 38 -34.07 30.40 26.50
N VAL A 39 -33.62 29.57 27.45
CA VAL A 39 -34.29 29.39 28.75
C VAL A 39 -34.25 30.70 29.55
N VAL A 40 -33.10 31.37 29.60
CA VAL A 40 -32.97 32.64 30.29
C VAL A 40 -33.92 33.69 29.68
N LEU A 41 -33.92 33.85 28.35
CA LEU A 41 -34.80 34.81 27.66
C LEU A 41 -36.28 34.48 27.89
N TRP A 42 -36.67 33.19 27.87
CA TRP A 42 -38.03 32.75 28.17
C TRP A 42 -38.43 33.09 29.63
N LEU A 43 -37.51 32.88 30.59
CA LEU A 43 -37.75 33.22 32.00
C LEU A 43 -37.87 34.73 32.19
N VAL A 44 -37.02 35.52 31.50
CA VAL A 44 -37.14 37.00 31.52
C VAL A 44 -38.50 37.45 31.01
N GLY A 45 -38.95 36.91 29.85
CA GLY A 45 -40.25 37.23 29.28
C GLY A 45 -41.44 36.88 30.19
N ARG A 46 -41.27 35.88 31.05
CA ARG A 46 -42.33 35.43 31.97
C ARG A 46 -42.34 36.20 33.30
N GLN A 47 -41.26 36.91 33.65
CA GLN A 47 -41.12 37.66 34.88
C GLN A 47 -41.88 39.01 34.89
N VAL A 48 -42.37 39.48 33.75
CA VAL A 48 -43.25 40.64 33.68
C VAL A 48 -44.63 40.20 34.16
N SER A 49 -44.76 39.94 35.49
CA SER A 49 -46.04 39.52 36.07
C SER A 49 -46.80 40.73 36.56
N PRO A 50 -48.07 40.86 36.19
CA PRO A 50 -48.95 41.98 36.64
C PRO A 50 -49.22 42.02 38.16
N ASN A 51 -48.93 40.89 38.86
CA ASN A 51 -49.26 40.75 40.27
C ASN A 51 -48.34 41.47 41.25
N LEU A 52 -47.19 41.95 40.84
CA LEU A 52 -46.24 42.66 41.74
C LEU A 52 -46.78 44.00 42.17
N SER A 53 -47.53 44.70 41.30
CA SER A 53 -48.22 45.92 41.56
C SER A 53 -49.33 45.81 42.63
N GLU A 54 -50.11 44.75 42.53
CA GLU A 54 -51.17 44.48 43.51
C GLU A 54 -50.62 44.14 44.88
N VAL A 55 -49.57 43.31 44.96
CA VAL A 55 -48.91 42.91 46.21
C VAL A 55 -48.28 44.17 46.89
N THR A 56 -47.56 45.04 46.11
CA THR A 56 -46.92 46.23 46.63
C THR A 56 -47.97 47.23 47.13
N THR A 57 -49.07 47.34 46.39
CA THR A 57 -50.19 48.29 46.78
C THR A 57 -50.92 47.73 48.03
N ALA A 58 -51.17 46.46 48.16
CA ALA A 58 -51.77 45.83 49.31
C ALA A 58 -50.90 46.06 50.59
N LEU A 59 -49.55 45.71 50.46
CA LEU A 59 -48.65 45.94 51.58
C LEU A 59 -48.48 47.40 51.97
N GLY A 60 -48.42 48.33 51.02
CA GLY A 60 -48.34 49.74 51.25
C GLY A 60 -49.60 50.30 51.95
N THR A 61 -50.78 49.80 51.56
CA THR A 61 -52.06 50.19 52.17
C THR A 61 -52.17 49.62 53.56
N GLU A 62 -51.77 48.37 53.80
CA GLU A 62 -51.74 47.75 55.12
C GLU A 62 -50.84 48.49 56.04
N LEU A 63 -49.57 48.80 55.63
CA LEU A 63 -48.64 49.54 56.41
C LEU A 63 -49.10 50.96 56.74
N SER A 64 -49.79 51.63 55.82
CA SER A 64 -50.39 52.97 56.05
C SER A 64 -51.50 52.86 57.10
N ARG A 65 -52.33 51.84 57.06
CA ARG A 65 -53.41 51.63 58.04
C ARG A 65 -52.84 51.34 59.46
N GLU A 66 -51.81 50.50 59.54
CA GLU A 66 -51.15 50.24 60.82
C GLU A 66 -50.51 51.47 61.43
N LEU A 67 -49.87 52.31 60.62
CA LEU A 67 -49.30 53.59 61.03
C LEU A 67 -50.37 54.61 61.49
N GLU A 68 -51.51 54.59 60.84
CA GLU A 68 -52.65 55.45 61.28
C GLU A 68 -53.21 54.97 62.62
N ALA A 69 -53.32 53.69 62.88
CA ALA A 69 -53.77 53.07 64.12
C ALA A 69 -52.77 53.26 65.29
N ASN A 70 -51.45 53.18 64.97
CA ASN A 70 -50.37 53.33 65.95
C ASN A 70 -49.23 54.23 65.39
N PRO A 71 -49.29 55.54 65.61
CA PRO A 71 -48.25 56.45 65.10
C PRO A 71 -46.87 56.22 65.69
N ALA A 72 -46.74 55.50 66.79
CA ALA A 72 -45.46 55.14 67.44
C ALA A 72 -44.90 53.78 66.92
N LEU A 73 -45.48 53.19 65.86
CA LEU A 73 -45.02 51.89 65.27
C LEU A 73 -43.58 51.99 64.81
N ASN A 74 -42.74 51.12 65.31
CA ASN A 74 -41.34 51.01 64.83
C ASN A 74 -41.33 50.33 63.44
N LEU A 75 -41.22 51.17 62.39
CA LEU A 75 -41.20 50.72 60.99
C LEU A 75 -40.04 49.74 60.69
N ASP A 76 -38.88 49.98 61.33
CA ASP A 76 -37.71 49.08 61.17
C ASP A 76 -38.01 47.65 61.62
N GLU A 77 -38.66 47.52 62.74
CA GLU A 77 -38.98 46.19 63.29
C GLU A 77 -40.10 45.53 62.51
N ARG A 78 -41.10 46.29 62.12
CA ARG A 78 -42.25 45.81 61.35
C ARG A 78 -41.85 45.34 59.95
N VAL A 79 -41.05 46.07 59.20
CA VAL A 79 -40.62 45.78 57.88
C VAL A 79 -39.61 44.62 57.88
N ARG A 80 -38.73 44.54 58.90
CA ARG A 80 -37.84 43.39 59.09
C ARG A 80 -38.57 42.08 59.44
N GLY A 81 -39.74 42.17 60.01
CA GLY A 81 -40.60 41.04 60.31
C GLY A 81 -41.32 40.49 59.08
N TRP A 82 -41.28 41.13 57.93
CA TRP A 82 -41.82 40.57 56.69
C TRP A 82 -41.00 39.44 56.16
N PRO A 83 -41.60 38.47 55.47
CA PRO A 83 -40.85 37.34 54.86
C PRO A 83 -39.74 37.88 53.97
N ARG A 84 -38.53 37.33 54.16
CA ARG A 84 -37.33 37.77 53.41
C ARG A 84 -37.41 37.51 51.89
N ASP A 85 -38.25 36.61 51.45
CA ASP A 85 -38.52 36.26 50.06
C ASP A 85 -39.34 37.35 49.32
N GLN A 86 -40.00 38.27 50.07
CA GLN A 86 -40.75 39.36 49.45
C GLN A 86 -39.88 40.54 49.00
N HIS A 87 -38.62 40.62 49.44
CA HIS A 87 -37.65 41.69 49.04
C HIS A 87 -38.16 43.10 49.14
N VAL A 88 -38.93 43.40 50.19
CA VAL A 88 -39.59 44.66 50.40
C VAL A 88 -38.63 45.67 51.08
N PHE A 89 -38.74 46.93 50.70
CA PHE A 89 -38.06 48.01 51.35
C PHE A 89 -38.98 49.23 51.44
N VAL A 90 -38.72 50.11 52.41
CA VAL A 90 -39.38 51.38 52.58
C VAL A 90 -38.31 52.50 52.61
N ILE A 91 -38.44 53.48 51.72
CA ILE A 91 -37.60 54.67 51.74
C ILE A 91 -38.38 55.79 52.50
N MET A 92 -37.80 56.23 53.59
CA MET A 92 -38.38 57.31 54.43
C MET A 92 -38.06 58.67 53.82
N GLN A 93 -38.85 59.74 54.23
CA GLN A 93 -38.60 61.08 53.76
C GLN A 93 -37.21 61.64 54.16
N ASP A 94 -36.64 61.15 55.26
CA ASP A 94 -35.31 61.53 55.72
C ASP A 94 -34.15 60.80 54.99
N GLY A 95 -34.51 59.96 54.01
CA GLY A 95 -33.55 59.21 53.20
C GLY A 95 -33.11 57.83 53.78
N ARG A 96 -33.61 57.50 54.97
CA ARG A 96 -33.37 56.20 55.55
C ARG A 96 -34.10 55.08 54.75
N VAL A 97 -33.40 54.00 54.52
CA VAL A 97 -33.96 52.82 53.86
C VAL A 97 -34.10 51.70 54.89
N VAL A 98 -35.33 51.23 55.02
CA VAL A 98 -35.68 50.09 55.91
C VAL A 98 -36.23 48.98 55.11
N GLY A 99 -35.68 47.74 55.26
CA GLY A 99 -36.20 46.62 54.51
C GLY A 99 -35.33 45.38 54.59
N SER A 100 -35.81 44.29 53.93
CA SER A 100 -35.10 43.01 53.82
C SER A 100 -34.00 43.12 52.76
N ARG A 101 -34.06 44.06 51.85
CA ARG A 101 -33.08 44.33 50.83
C ARG A 101 -32.89 45.79 50.54
N THR A 102 -31.66 46.25 50.39
CA THR A 102 -31.38 47.69 50.08
C THR A 102 -31.43 47.90 48.58
N PRO A 103 -32.25 48.78 48.05
CA PRO A 103 -32.26 49.16 46.65
C PRO A 103 -30.95 49.85 46.24
N PRO A 104 -30.58 49.89 44.91
CA PRO A 104 -29.43 50.67 44.47
C PRO A 104 -29.50 52.16 44.92
N GLU A 105 -28.35 52.76 45.23
CA GLU A 105 -28.26 54.16 45.68
C GLU A 105 -28.90 55.17 44.69
N SER A 106 -28.80 54.89 43.39
CA SER A 106 -29.45 55.64 42.33
C SER A 106 -30.96 55.65 42.49
N THR A 107 -31.55 54.53 42.84
CA THR A 107 -33.00 54.42 43.12
C THR A 107 -33.41 55.18 44.34
N VAL A 108 -32.65 55.10 45.44
CA VAL A 108 -32.91 55.83 46.69
C VAL A 108 -32.86 57.31 46.41
N ARG A 109 -31.84 57.80 45.74
CA ARG A 109 -31.66 59.21 45.40
C ARG A 109 -32.81 59.76 44.57
N SER A 110 -33.19 59.02 43.52
CA SER A 110 -34.29 59.40 42.65
C SER A 110 -35.65 59.47 43.41
N VAL A 111 -35.92 58.45 44.24
CA VAL A 111 -37.16 58.42 45.05
C VAL A 111 -37.22 59.60 46.05
N ILE A 112 -36.13 59.95 46.72
CA ILE A 112 -36.07 61.06 47.65
C ILE A 112 -36.33 62.36 46.92
N GLU A 113 -35.74 62.56 45.74
CA GLU A 113 -36.00 63.80 44.95
C GLU A 113 -37.48 63.97 44.61
N TYR A 114 -38.15 62.85 44.22
CA TYR A 114 -39.58 62.88 43.90
C TYR A 114 -40.46 62.98 45.13
N LEU A 115 -40.09 62.40 46.27
CA LEU A 115 -40.82 62.55 47.54
C LEU A 115 -40.88 64.02 48.03
N GLY A 116 -39.80 64.77 47.73
CA GLY A 116 -39.74 66.22 48.06
C GLY A 116 -40.67 67.06 47.22
N ARG A 117 -41.14 66.62 46.06
CA ARG A 117 -42.03 67.30 45.13
C ARG A 117 -43.50 66.90 45.27
N GLY A 118 -43.84 65.85 45.98
CA GLY A 118 -45.14 65.23 46.10
C GLY A 118 -45.26 63.97 45.29
N TYR A 119 -45.99 63.00 45.84
CA TYR A 119 -46.07 61.63 45.19
C TYR A 119 -46.79 61.69 43.84
N ASP A 120 -47.79 62.57 43.67
CA ASP A 120 -48.58 62.63 42.44
C ASP A 120 -47.80 63.24 41.26
N ASP A 121 -46.67 63.93 41.52
CA ASP A 121 -45.77 64.46 40.49
C ASP A 121 -44.76 63.47 39.93
N ILE A 122 -44.75 62.24 40.46
CA ILE A 122 -43.87 61.20 39.94
C ILE A 122 -44.41 60.68 38.59
N PRO A 123 -43.63 60.78 37.45
CA PRO A 123 -44.08 60.33 36.17
C PRO A 123 -44.47 58.84 36.22
N GLU A 124 -45.52 58.43 35.52
CA GLU A 124 -46.03 57.06 35.52
C GLU A 124 -45.00 56.08 34.95
N SER A 125 -44.19 56.50 33.96
CA SER A 125 -43.06 55.74 33.43
C SER A 125 -42.01 55.41 34.48
N TYR A 126 -41.82 56.32 35.47
CA TYR A 126 -40.88 56.15 36.58
C TYR A 126 -41.43 55.23 37.66
N ARG A 127 -42.75 55.33 37.91
CA ARG A 127 -43.43 54.43 38.83
C ARG A 127 -43.47 52.98 38.37
N GLN A 128 -43.49 52.76 37.04
CA GLN A 128 -43.47 51.46 36.46
C GLN A 128 -42.06 50.86 36.28
N SER A 129 -41.07 51.74 36.13
CA SER A 129 -39.68 51.25 35.86
C SER A 129 -38.86 51.10 37.15
N ILE A 130 -39.20 51.66 38.23
CA ILE A 130 -38.45 51.57 39.50
C ILE A 130 -39.30 50.96 40.60
N TYR A 131 -39.25 49.65 40.71
CA TYR A 131 -39.64 48.88 41.88
C TYR A 131 -41.06 49.16 42.45
N LEU A 132 -42.03 49.56 41.61
CA LEU A 132 -43.42 49.71 42.03
C LEU A 132 -43.57 50.49 43.40
N ALA A 133 -43.09 51.70 43.44
CA ALA A 133 -43.15 52.49 44.68
C ALA A 133 -44.57 52.88 45.00
N VAL A 134 -45.02 52.51 46.19
CA VAL A 134 -46.35 52.84 46.71
C VAL A 134 -46.19 53.80 47.92
N PRO A 135 -46.96 54.94 47.97
CA PRO A 135 -46.83 55.85 49.08
C PRO A 135 -47.33 55.21 50.37
N VAL A 136 -46.56 55.42 51.46
CA VAL A 136 -46.95 55.06 52.81
C VAL A 136 -47.35 56.33 53.51
N LYS A 137 -48.64 56.47 53.89
CA LYS A 137 -49.23 57.71 54.51
C LYS A 137 -49.62 57.39 55.93
N ALA A 138 -49.40 58.36 56.84
CA ALA A 138 -49.93 58.39 58.18
C ALA A 138 -50.57 59.77 58.46
N ASN A 139 -51.82 59.79 58.93
CA ASN A 139 -52.60 60.99 59.17
C ASN A 139 -52.60 61.96 57.93
N ARG A 140 -52.78 61.41 56.74
CA ARG A 140 -52.73 62.13 55.45
C ARG A 140 -51.33 62.74 55.09
N ARG A 141 -50.33 62.51 55.89
CA ARG A 141 -48.95 62.95 55.57
C ARG A 141 -48.17 61.75 54.99
N LEU A 142 -47.37 61.98 53.93
CA LEU A 142 -46.50 61.02 53.37
C LEU A 142 -45.37 60.75 54.35
N VAL A 143 -45.16 59.52 54.73
CA VAL A 143 -44.07 59.04 55.65
C VAL A 143 -42.92 58.48 54.88
N GLY A 144 -43.20 57.78 53.80
CA GLY A 144 -42.18 57.13 52.95
C GLY A 144 -42.81 56.45 51.76
N THR A 145 -42.00 55.69 51.00
CA THR A 145 -42.45 54.97 49.85
C THR A 145 -41.99 53.50 49.98
N LEU A 146 -42.92 52.55 49.82
CA LEU A 146 -42.68 51.13 49.85
C LEU A 146 -42.39 50.64 48.41
N GLY A 147 -41.37 49.88 48.30
CA GLY A 147 -41.02 49.19 47.03
C GLY A 147 -40.59 47.76 47.22
N ILE A 148 -40.58 47.01 46.14
CA ILE A 148 -40.10 45.64 46.08
C ILE A 148 -38.95 45.59 45.09
N VAL A 149 -37.81 45.01 45.47
CA VAL A 149 -36.72 44.63 44.54
C VAL A 149 -36.98 43.24 44.11
N PRO A 150 -37.38 42.96 42.82
CA PRO A 150 -37.59 41.65 42.39
C PRO A 150 -36.27 40.85 42.44
N PRO A 151 -36.27 39.58 42.83
CA PRO A 151 -35.08 38.78 42.80
C PRO A 151 -34.55 38.68 41.37
N THR A 152 -33.27 38.70 41.23
CA THR A 152 -32.64 38.48 39.91
C THR A 152 -32.97 37.05 39.41
N ILE A 153 -33.01 36.87 38.10
CA ILE A 153 -33.25 35.55 37.50
C ILE A 153 -32.27 34.50 38.05
N LEU A 154 -31.03 34.92 38.25
CA LEU A 154 -29.98 34.06 38.76
C LEU A 154 -30.23 33.62 40.23
N GLU A 155 -30.76 34.55 41.07
CA GLU A 155 -31.12 34.22 42.45
C GLU A 155 -32.34 33.29 42.54
N ARG A 156 -33.27 33.41 41.63
CA ARG A 156 -34.52 32.64 41.63
C ARG A 156 -34.41 31.28 40.93
N TYR A 157 -33.64 31.23 39.81
CA TYR A 157 -33.57 30.07 38.94
C TYR A 157 -32.14 29.62 38.66
N GLY A 158 -31.16 30.12 39.39
CA GLY A 158 -29.75 29.82 39.10
C GLY A 158 -29.40 28.36 39.23
N VAL A 159 -30.00 27.67 40.19
CA VAL A 159 -29.78 26.22 40.41
C VAL A 159 -30.41 25.41 39.28
N GLU A 160 -31.61 25.73 38.85
CA GLU A 160 -32.32 25.08 37.76
C GLU A 160 -31.61 25.29 36.41
N ILE A 161 -31.19 26.54 36.14
CA ILE A 161 -30.41 26.86 34.93
C ILE A 161 -29.09 26.09 34.92
N ALA A 162 -28.38 26.04 36.05
CA ALA A 162 -27.15 25.29 36.19
C ALA A 162 -27.38 23.76 36.01
N ALA A 163 -28.42 23.22 36.63
CA ALA A 163 -28.79 21.81 36.51
C ALA A 163 -29.14 21.39 35.06
N ILE A 164 -29.91 22.22 34.36
CA ILE A 164 -30.23 22.02 32.94
C ILE A 164 -28.94 22.06 32.10
N GLY A 165 -28.07 23.03 32.32
CA GLY A 165 -26.81 23.19 31.59
C GLY A 165 -25.89 21.96 31.77
N ILE A 166 -25.74 21.53 33.04
CA ILE A 166 -24.92 20.34 33.35
C ILE A 166 -25.52 19.07 32.71
N SER A 167 -26.85 18.92 32.80
CA SER A 167 -27.54 17.74 32.21
C SER A 167 -27.37 17.71 30.69
N LEU A 168 -27.53 18.84 30.00
CA LEU A 168 -27.32 18.93 28.55
C LEU A 168 -25.86 18.64 28.16
N LEU A 169 -24.91 19.11 28.96
CA LEU A 169 -23.49 18.86 28.72
C LEU A 169 -23.17 17.37 28.88
N VAL A 170 -23.66 16.73 29.93
CA VAL A 170 -23.45 15.27 30.17
C VAL A 170 -24.10 14.43 29.06
N ILE A 171 -25.34 14.68 28.73
CA ILE A 171 -26.06 13.94 27.68
C ILE A 171 -25.38 14.18 26.33
N GLY A 172 -25.07 15.42 25.99
CA GLY A 172 -24.41 15.75 24.73
C GLY A 172 -23.02 15.12 24.61
N THR A 173 -22.24 15.10 25.67
CA THR A 173 -20.94 14.45 25.71
C THR A 173 -21.07 12.93 25.53
N LEU A 174 -22.07 12.32 26.14
CA LEU A 174 -22.36 10.89 25.99
C LEU A 174 -22.75 10.55 24.53
N VAL A 175 -23.65 11.33 23.95
CA VAL A 175 -24.08 11.15 22.55
C VAL A 175 -22.89 11.35 21.59
N ALA A 176 -22.10 12.40 21.75
CA ALA A 176 -20.92 12.66 20.96
C ALA A 176 -19.88 11.52 21.09
N SER A 177 -19.68 11.02 22.32
CA SER A 177 -18.81 9.86 22.56
C SER A 177 -19.26 8.61 21.78
N LEU A 178 -20.52 8.27 21.84
CA LEU A 178 -21.05 7.09 21.17
C LEU A 178 -21.04 7.21 19.64
N THR A 179 -21.34 8.41 19.11
CA THR A 179 -21.45 8.63 17.66
C THR A 179 -20.11 8.85 16.98
N ILE A 180 -19.15 9.45 17.65
CA ILE A 180 -17.83 9.77 17.08
C ILE A 180 -16.83 8.63 17.36
N PHE A 181 -16.70 8.24 18.64
CA PHE A 181 -15.67 7.24 19.03
C PHE A 181 -16.08 5.79 18.77
N GLY A 182 -17.38 5.47 18.75
CA GLY A 182 -17.86 4.12 18.48
C GLY A 182 -17.35 3.56 17.14
N PRO A 183 -17.60 4.23 16.01
CA PRO A 183 -17.09 3.82 14.68
C PRO A 183 -15.57 3.77 14.59
N VAL A 184 -14.86 4.72 15.20
CA VAL A 184 -13.39 4.75 15.22
C VAL A 184 -12.82 3.55 15.95
N ARG A 185 -13.36 3.24 17.14
CA ARG A 185 -12.96 2.08 17.92
C ARG A 185 -13.16 0.78 17.14
N SER A 186 -14.31 0.61 16.48
CA SER A 186 -14.59 -0.60 15.70
C SER A 186 -13.62 -0.79 14.53
N ARG A 187 -13.22 0.31 13.85
CA ARG A 187 -12.23 0.27 12.76
C ARG A 187 -10.83 -0.08 13.26
N ILE A 188 -10.41 0.48 14.39
CA ILE A 188 -9.11 0.15 15.01
C ILE A 188 -9.08 -1.33 15.45
N LEU A 189 -10.15 -1.84 16.06
CA LEU A 189 -10.24 -3.25 16.42
C LEU A 189 -10.26 -4.16 15.19
N GLY A 190 -10.91 -3.72 14.11
CA GLY A 190 -10.89 -4.42 12.82
C GLY A 190 -9.48 -4.51 12.22
N LEU A 191 -8.70 -3.42 12.29
CA LEU A 191 -7.31 -3.40 11.86
C LEU A 191 -6.46 -4.36 12.71
N GLY A 192 -6.63 -4.34 14.04
CA GLY A 192 -5.97 -5.29 14.95
C GLY A 192 -6.29 -6.74 14.60
N SER A 193 -7.56 -7.07 14.36
CA SER A 193 -7.99 -8.41 13.93
C SER A 193 -7.36 -8.83 12.59
N ALA A 194 -7.29 -7.92 11.60
CA ALA A 194 -6.62 -8.19 10.34
C ALA A 194 -5.12 -8.45 10.52
N ALA A 195 -4.46 -7.69 11.41
CA ALA A 195 -3.05 -7.89 11.74
C ALA A 195 -2.80 -9.24 12.44
N ASP A 196 -3.67 -9.66 13.36
CA ASP A 196 -3.57 -10.97 14.01
C ASP A 196 -3.77 -12.13 13.02
N ARG A 197 -4.72 -12.01 12.10
CA ARG A 197 -4.90 -12.99 11.01
C ARG A 197 -3.68 -13.06 10.10
N LEU A 198 -3.12 -11.91 9.70
CA LEU A 198 -1.90 -11.85 8.90
C LEU A 198 -0.73 -12.51 9.62
N ARG A 199 -0.56 -12.24 10.92
CA ARG A 199 0.45 -12.90 11.78
C ARG A 199 0.26 -14.41 11.87
N ALA A 200 -0.98 -14.88 11.86
CA ALA A 200 -1.32 -16.30 11.85
C ALA A 200 -1.09 -17.00 10.49
N GLY A 201 -0.62 -16.24 9.47
CA GLY A 201 -0.33 -16.78 8.14
C GLY A 201 -1.43 -16.58 7.10
N ASP A 202 -2.54 -15.92 7.45
CA ASP A 202 -3.58 -15.57 6.47
C ASP A 202 -3.16 -14.34 5.65
N LEU A 203 -2.43 -14.58 4.58
CA LEU A 203 -1.96 -13.53 3.66
C LEU A 203 -3.09 -12.80 2.91
N THR A 204 -4.32 -13.29 3.00
CA THR A 204 -5.50 -12.65 2.39
C THR A 204 -6.17 -11.64 3.32
N ALA A 205 -5.77 -11.60 4.59
CA ALA A 205 -6.33 -10.69 5.58
C ALA A 205 -6.10 -9.23 5.16
N ARG A 206 -7.19 -8.44 5.13
CA ARG A 206 -7.15 -6.99 4.84
C ARG A 206 -7.99 -6.25 5.86
N ALA A 207 -7.55 -5.04 6.19
CA ALA A 207 -8.29 -4.10 6.99
C ALA A 207 -9.30 -3.33 6.11
N ARG A 208 -10.43 -2.92 6.70
CA ARG A 208 -11.40 -2.06 6.00
C ARG A 208 -10.85 -0.66 5.84
N GLU A 209 -10.93 -0.10 4.64
CA GLU A 209 -10.44 1.24 4.28
C GLU A 209 -11.57 2.29 4.35
N ASP A 210 -12.51 2.11 5.27
CA ASP A 210 -13.67 2.99 5.40
C ASP A 210 -13.26 4.37 5.89
N GLY A 211 -13.69 5.42 5.17
CA GLY A 211 -13.44 6.80 5.54
C GLY A 211 -12.27 7.46 4.81
N SER A 212 -11.94 8.68 5.26
CA SER A 212 -10.87 9.51 4.67
C SER A 212 -10.02 10.19 5.75
N ASP A 213 -10.01 9.60 6.95
CA ASP A 213 -9.29 10.05 8.13
C ASP A 213 -7.97 9.28 8.31
N GLU A 214 -7.25 9.56 9.38
CA GLU A 214 -5.96 8.96 9.71
C GLU A 214 -6.06 7.43 9.92
N VAL A 215 -7.22 6.93 10.36
CA VAL A 215 -7.46 5.49 10.54
C VAL A 215 -7.58 4.79 9.18
N ALA A 216 -8.24 5.44 8.21
CA ALA A 216 -8.31 4.92 6.85
C ALA A 216 -6.94 4.94 6.14
N GLU A 217 -6.11 5.96 6.41
CA GLU A 217 -4.74 6.02 5.92
C GLU A 217 -3.88 4.88 6.49
N LEU A 218 -3.99 4.64 7.80
CA LEU A 218 -3.32 3.52 8.45
C LEU A 218 -3.78 2.16 7.89
N ALA A 219 -5.08 1.99 7.62
CA ALA A 219 -5.62 0.78 7.01
C ALA A 219 -5.05 0.55 5.60
N ARG A 220 -4.93 1.62 4.77
CA ARG A 220 -4.30 1.55 3.45
C ARG A 220 -2.82 1.18 3.52
N ALA A 221 -2.07 1.80 4.43
CA ALA A 221 -0.67 1.47 4.65
C ALA A 221 -0.49 0.00 5.09
N PHE A 222 -1.35 -0.49 6.00
CA PHE A 222 -1.38 -1.89 6.40
C PHE A 222 -1.67 -2.82 5.22
N ASN A 223 -2.69 -2.51 4.40
CA ASN A 223 -3.05 -3.34 3.25
C ASN A 223 -1.91 -3.37 2.21
N SER A 224 -1.26 -2.24 1.95
CA SER A 224 -0.09 -2.18 1.06
C SER A 224 1.07 -3.05 1.57
N MET A 225 1.34 -3.03 2.87
CA MET A 225 2.33 -3.91 3.50
C MET A 225 1.93 -5.38 3.38
N ALA A 226 0.64 -5.70 3.60
CA ALA A 226 0.12 -7.07 3.47
C ALA A 226 0.22 -7.58 2.02
N ASP A 227 -0.04 -6.73 1.02
CA ASP A 227 0.13 -7.06 -0.40
C ASP A 227 1.60 -7.33 -0.76
N GLU A 228 2.51 -6.51 -0.25
CA GLU A 228 3.95 -6.71 -0.46
C GLU A 228 4.42 -8.01 0.19
N LEU A 229 3.95 -8.30 1.41
CA LEU A 229 4.29 -9.56 2.09
C LEU A 229 3.76 -10.77 1.32
N ALA A 230 2.51 -10.73 0.85
CA ALA A 230 1.91 -11.80 0.05
C ALA A 230 2.69 -12.04 -1.26
N ARG A 231 3.09 -10.97 -1.96
CA ARG A 231 3.91 -11.07 -3.18
C ARG A 231 5.27 -11.70 -2.90
N ARG A 232 5.96 -11.26 -1.84
CA ARG A 232 7.28 -11.82 -1.47
C ARG A 232 7.19 -13.28 -1.05
N THR A 233 6.19 -13.64 -0.26
CA THR A 233 5.97 -15.03 0.16
C THR A 233 5.67 -15.91 -1.05
N GLY A 234 4.76 -15.49 -1.94
CA GLY A 234 4.47 -16.23 -3.17
C GLY A 234 5.68 -16.37 -4.09
N ALA A 235 6.52 -15.34 -4.22
CA ALA A 235 7.75 -15.43 -5.00
C ALA A 235 8.78 -16.42 -4.39
N LEU A 236 8.87 -16.44 -3.05
CA LEU A 236 9.72 -17.40 -2.33
C LEU A 236 9.21 -18.84 -2.48
N GLU A 237 7.92 -19.07 -2.35
CA GLU A 237 7.30 -20.39 -2.52
C GLU A 237 7.51 -20.92 -3.94
N GLU A 238 7.32 -20.06 -4.95
CA GLU A 238 7.57 -20.44 -6.34
C GLU A 238 9.05 -20.73 -6.60
N SER A 239 9.96 -19.92 -6.07
CA SER A 239 11.40 -20.16 -6.15
C SER A 239 11.80 -21.50 -5.49
N ASP A 240 11.22 -21.81 -4.32
CA ASP A 240 11.48 -23.07 -3.62
C ASP A 240 10.89 -24.27 -4.37
N ARG A 241 9.72 -24.11 -4.98
CA ARG A 241 9.10 -25.13 -5.86
C ARG A 241 9.99 -25.43 -7.06
N VAL A 242 10.46 -24.41 -7.76
CA VAL A 242 11.35 -24.54 -8.91
C VAL A 242 12.67 -25.22 -8.50
N ARG A 243 13.22 -24.82 -7.35
CA ARG A 243 14.44 -25.44 -6.81
C ARG A 243 14.28 -26.93 -6.49
N ARG A 244 13.15 -27.32 -5.86
CA ARG A 244 12.87 -28.73 -5.55
C ARG A 244 12.70 -29.55 -6.81
N GLN A 245 11.99 -29.00 -7.81
CA GLN A 245 11.82 -29.64 -9.10
C GLN A 245 13.18 -29.87 -9.78
N LEU A 246 14.04 -28.83 -9.78
CA LEU A 246 15.40 -28.97 -10.34
C LEU A 246 16.20 -30.06 -9.67
N ILE A 247 16.18 -30.18 -8.35
CA ILE A 247 16.89 -31.24 -7.62
C ILE A 247 16.35 -32.61 -8.00
N ALA A 248 15.04 -32.77 -8.13
CA ALA A 248 14.41 -34.01 -8.54
C ALA A 248 14.81 -34.41 -9.96
N ASP A 249 14.76 -33.45 -10.90
CA ASP A 249 15.11 -33.69 -12.31
C ASP A 249 16.60 -34.05 -12.47
N VAL A 250 17.49 -33.31 -11.79
CA VAL A 250 18.94 -33.64 -11.75
C VAL A 250 19.18 -35.03 -11.22
N SER A 251 18.54 -35.37 -10.09
CA SER A 251 18.71 -36.67 -9.49
C SER A 251 18.28 -37.79 -10.43
N HIS A 252 17.16 -37.65 -11.13
CA HIS A 252 16.63 -38.61 -12.08
C HIS A 252 17.56 -38.78 -13.30
N GLU A 253 18.03 -37.67 -13.88
CA GLU A 253 18.91 -37.69 -15.06
C GLU A 253 20.32 -38.21 -14.75
N LEU A 254 20.81 -38.06 -13.50
CA LEU A 254 22.09 -38.68 -13.07
C LEU A 254 21.96 -40.14 -12.74
N MET A 255 20.88 -40.59 -12.11
CA MET A 255 20.68 -41.97 -11.70
C MET A 255 20.56 -42.95 -12.90
N THR A 256 19.92 -42.48 -13.97
CA THR A 256 19.70 -43.32 -15.17
C THR A 256 21.02 -43.82 -15.80
N PRO A 257 21.96 -42.94 -16.20
CA PRO A 257 23.24 -43.38 -16.77
C PRO A 257 24.12 -44.11 -15.74
N LEU A 258 24.08 -43.68 -14.46
CA LEU A 258 24.83 -44.32 -13.39
C LEU A 258 24.39 -45.79 -13.21
N THR A 259 23.07 -46.02 -13.17
CA THR A 259 22.51 -47.39 -13.06
C THR A 259 22.92 -48.23 -14.25
N ALA A 260 22.93 -47.67 -15.47
CA ALA A 260 23.38 -48.37 -16.66
C ALA A 260 24.87 -48.73 -16.57
N VAL A 261 25.76 -47.81 -16.15
CA VAL A 261 27.18 -48.07 -15.93
C VAL A 261 27.37 -49.23 -14.93
N LEU A 262 26.72 -49.12 -13.77
CA LEU A 262 26.81 -50.11 -12.72
C LEU A 262 26.31 -51.50 -13.19
N GLY A 263 25.18 -51.57 -13.88
CA GLY A 263 24.63 -52.81 -14.39
C GLY A 263 25.53 -53.48 -15.43
N HIS A 264 26.17 -52.72 -16.32
CA HIS A 264 27.14 -53.27 -17.26
C HIS A 264 28.44 -53.73 -16.59
N LEU A 265 28.93 -53.02 -15.58
CA LEU A 265 30.10 -53.40 -14.79
C LEU A 265 29.81 -54.65 -13.93
N GLU A 266 28.62 -54.73 -13.33
CA GLU A 266 28.19 -55.90 -12.58
C GLU A 266 28.13 -57.14 -13.46
N THR A 267 27.54 -57.00 -14.65
CA THR A 267 27.53 -58.14 -15.66
C THR A 267 28.93 -58.59 -16.01
N LEU A 268 29.88 -57.63 -16.18
CA LEU A 268 31.28 -57.97 -16.48
C LEU A 268 32.02 -58.66 -15.31
N SER A 269 31.58 -58.42 -14.06
CA SER A 269 32.17 -58.98 -12.82
C SER A 269 31.58 -60.33 -12.44
N MET A 270 30.45 -60.74 -13.00
CA MET A 270 29.82 -62.06 -12.74
C MET A 270 30.65 -63.24 -13.34
N ALA A 271 31.26 -63.98 -12.47
CA ALA A 271 32.06 -65.16 -12.89
C ALA A 271 31.22 -66.29 -13.55
N GLU A 272 29.90 -66.27 -13.26
CA GLU A 272 28.96 -67.27 -13.80
C GLU A 272 28.55 -67.00 -15.24
N VAL A 273 28.68 -65.77 -15.71
CA VAL A 273 28.32 -65.37 -17.07
C VAL A 273 29.53 -65.44 -17.96
N ARG A 274 29.57 -66.51 -18.75
CA ARG A 274 30.63 -66.71 -19.79
C ARG A 274 30.35 -65.74 -20.95
N LEU A 275 30.96 -64.55 -20.91
CA LEU A 275 30.97 -63.63 -22.04
C LEU A 275 32.12 -63.93 -22.96
N ASP A 276 31.85 -63.95 -24.26
CA ASP A 276 32.88 -63.88 -25.29
C ASP A 276 33.51 -62.46 -25.32
N ASP A 277 34.64 -62.37 -25.99
CA ASP A 277 35.39 -61.11 -26.04
C ASP A 277 34.58 -59.95 -26.71
N GLU A 278 33.74 -60.29 -27.70
CA GLU A 278 32.90 -59.34 -28.39
C GLU A 278 31.83 -58.69 -27.42
N ARG A 279 31.13 -59.53 -26.66
CA ARG A 279 30.17 -59.13 -25.68
C ARG A 279 30.80 -58.36 -24.52
N ARG A 280 31.99 -58.78 -24.12
CA ARG A 280 32.74 -58.06 -23.08
C ARG A 280 33.11 -56.67 -23.55
N LEU A 281 33.66 -56.53 -24.78
CA LEU A 281 33.94 -55.26 -25.39
C LEU A 281 32.68 -54.38 -25.56
N TRP A 282 31.54 -54.96 -25.91
CA TRP A 282 30.26 -54.27 -26.03
C TRP A 282 29.80 -53.71 -24.68
N HIS A 283 29.86 -54.46 -23.57
CA HIS A 283 29.52 -53.94 -22.23
C HIS A 283 30.46 -52.82 -21.81
N VAL A 284 31.76 -52.93 -22.04
CA VAL A 284 32.73 -51.88 -21.77
C VAL A 284 32.40 -50.61 -22.58
N ALA A 285 32.11 -50.75 -23.87
CA ALA A 285 31.79 -49.62 -24.74
C ALA A 285 30.53 -48.89 -24.28
N ILE A 286 29.49 -49.60 -23.82
CA ILE A 286 28.28 -48.95 -23.29
C ILE A 286 28.57 -48.29 -21.97
N ALA A 287 29.24 -48.93 -21.02
CA ALA A 287 29.59 -48.34 -19.74
C ALA A 287 30.42 -47.06 -19.93
N THR A 288 31.42 -47.09 -20.85
CA THR A 288 32.22 -45.90 -21.18
C THR A 288 31.36 -44.76 -21.75
N ARG A 289 30.44 -45.10 -22.67
CA ARG A 289 29.53 -44.10 -23.28
C ARG A 289 28.61 -43.43 -22.25
N GLU A 290 28.04 -44.22 -21.34
CA GLU A 290 27.17 -43.67 -20.29
C GLU A 290 27.96 -42.88 -19.24
N ALA A 291 29.21 -43.28 -18.92
CA ALA A 291 30.11 -42.49 -18.09
C ALA A 291 30.45 -41.15 -18.73
N GLN A 292 30.78 -41.09 -20.01
CA GLN A 292 31.01 -39.84 -20.76
C GLN A 292 29.76 -38.99 -20.88
N ARG A 293 28.58 -39.61 -20.93
CA ARG A 293 27.30 -38.87 -20.86
C ARG A 293 27.10 -38.22 -19.49
N LEU A 294 27.42 -38.93 -18.41
CA LEU A 294 27.34 -38.44 -17.04
C LEU A 294 28.31 -37.27 -16.82
N GLU A 295 29.53 -37.36 -17.31
CA GLU A 295 30.54 -36.27 -17.25
C GLU A 295 30.04 -35.01 -17.93
N ARG A 296 29.48 -35.13 -19.15
CA ARG A 296 28.86 -33.97 -19.84
C ARG A 296 27.69 -33.40 -19.08
N LEU A 297 26.80 -34.23 -18.50
CA LEU A 297 25.66 -33.78 -17.69
C LEU A 297 26.12 -32.98 -16.49
N ILE A 298 27.17 -33.42 -15.79
CA ILE A 298 27.74 -32.70 -14.65
C ILE A 298 28.34 -31.35 -15.10
N GLY A 299 29.08 -31.34 -16.22
CA GLY A 299 29.63 -30.12 -16.81
C GLY A 299 28.56 -29.11 -17.16
N ASP A 300 27.52 -29.53 -17.88
CA ASP A 300 26.37 -28.72 -18.26
C ASP A 300 25.66 -28.14 -17.02
N LEU A 301 25.50 -28.93 -15.95
CA LEU A 301 24.86 -28.51 -14.70
C LEU A 301 25.68 -27.46 -13.96
N LEU A 302 27.01 -27.66 -13.87
CA LEU A 302 27.90 -26.69 -13.24
C LEU A 302 27.95 -25.37 -14.02
N ASP A 303 27.94 -25.43 -15.35
CA ASP A 303 27.91 -24.27 -16.21
C ASP A 303 26.57 -23.49 -16.05
N ALA A 304 25.43 -24.21 -16.06
CA ALA A 304 24.12 -23.61 -15.82
C ALA A 304 24.07 -22.94 -14.44
N ALA A 305 24.56 -23.62 -13.39
CA ALA A 305 24.57 -23.07 -12.02
C ALA A 305 25.48 -21.83 -11.92
N ARG A 306 26.65 -21.81 -12.56
CA ARG A 306 27.53 -20.65 -12.59
C ARG A 306 26.91 -19.47 -13.33
N LEU A 307 26.26 -19.73 -14.46
CA LEU A 307 25.58 -18.69 -15.25
C LEU A 307 24.44 -18.04 -14.46
N GLU A 308 23.71 -18.80 -13.65
CA GLU A 308 22.60 -18.30 -12.85
C GLU A 308 23.02 -17.55 -11.59
N ALA A 309 24.05 -18.04 -10.91
CA ALA A 309 24.59 -17.38 -9.74
C ALA A 309 25.23 -16.00 -10.04
N GLY A 310 25.17 -15.54 -11.30
CA GLY A 310 25.85 -14.33 -11.74
C GLY A 310 27.37 -14.49 -11.79
N GLY A 311 27.86 -15.75 -11.78
CA GLY A 311 29.27 -16.10 -11.66
C GLY A 311 30.13 -15.56 -12.79
N GLY A 312 31.02 -14.65 -12.44
CA GLY A 312 32.00 -13.99 -13.28
C GLY A 312 31.43 -12.86 -14.14
N ASP A 313 32.17 -11.78 -14.28
CA ASP A 313 31.88 -10.77 -15.28
C ASP A 313 32.12 -11.37 -16.67
N LEU A 314 31.24 -11.07 -17.63
CA LEU A 314 31.46 -11.45 -19.02
C LEU A 314 32.59 -10.59 -19.58
N GLU A 315 33.56 -11.23 -20.21
CA GLU A 315 34.62 -10.53 -20.94
C GLU A 315 34.11 -10.14 -22.34
N ILE A 316 33.26 -9.12 -22.40
CA ILE A 316 32.71 -8.65 -23.67
C ILE A 316 33.83 -8.01 -24.50
N GLN A 317 34.06 -8.60 -25.66
CA GLN A 317 35.07 -8.13 -26.62
C GLN A 317 34.53 -8.26 -28.05
N PRO A 318 35.12 -7.53 -29.00
CA PRO A 318 34.80 -7.72 -30.41
C PRO A 318 35.28 -9.08 -30.86
N VAL A 319 34.38 -9.94 -31.31
CA VAL A 319 34.64 -11.30 -31.78
C VAL A 319 34.33 -11.41 -33.26
N ALA A 320 35.30 -11.92 -34.05
CA ALA A 320 35.07 -12.17 -35.45
C ALA A 320 34.07 -13.35 -35.63
N THR A 321 32.88 -13.06 -36.12
CA THR A 321 31.80 -14.02 -36.27
C THR A 321 32.22 -15.23 -37.11
N ARG A 322 32.98 -14.98 -38.18
CA ARG A 322 33.46 -16.04 -39.08
C ARG A 322 34.40 -17.03 -38.37
N ASP A 323 35.29 -16.56 -37.54
CA ASP A 323 36.27 -17.42 -36.85
C ASP A 323 35.55 -18.39 -35.92
N VAL A 324 34.52 -17.94 -35.19
CA VAL A 324 33.72 -18.83 -34.32
C VAL A 324 32.90 -19.80 -35.14
N PHE A 325 32.36 -19.42 -36.27
CA PHE A 325 31.65 -20.33 -37.17
C PHE A 325 32.58 -21.40 -37.71
N ASP A 326 33.78 -21.01 -38.17
CA ASP A 326 34.78 -21.91 -38.71
C ASP A 326 35.26 -22.92 -37.65
N GLU A 327 35.44 -22.49 -36.40
CA GLU A 327 35.77 -23.35 -35.26
C GLU A 327 34.69 -24.40 -34.98
N VAL A 328 33.41 -23.96 -34.90
CA VAL A 328 32.26 -24.88 -34.72
C VAL A 328 32.14 -25.88 -35.87
N ILE A 329 32.30 -25.44 -37.10
CA ILE A 329 32.26 -26.33 -38.27
C ILE A 329 33.41 -27.33 -38.23
N ALA A 330 34.63 -26.92 -37.86
CA ALA A 330 35.78 -27.79 -37.76
C ALA A 330 35.58 -28.88 -36.70
N HIS A 331 34.95 -28.57 -35.57
CA HIS A 331 34.63 -29.50 -34.50
C HIS A 331 33.73 -30.64 -35.00
N HIS A 332 32.72 -30.33 -35.82
CA HIS A 332 31.79 -31.33 -36.37
C HIS A 332 32.22 -31.96 -37.70
N GLY A 333 33.36 -31.57 -38.24
CA GLY A 333 33.81 -31.91 -39.59
C GLY A 333 33.94 -33.42 -39.87
N VAL A 334 34.30 -34.26 -38.86
CA VAL A 334 34.37 -35.71 -39.00
C VAL A 334 33.01 -36.35 -39.13
N ASP A 335 32.09 -35.96 -38.24
CA ASP A 335 30.71 -36.50 -38.21
C ASP A 335 29.93 -36.05 -39.45
N CYS A 336 30.15 -34.83 -39.94
CA CYS A 336 29.57 -34.32 -41.17
C CYS A 336 29.95 -35.17 -42.38
N ARG A 337 31.23 -35.49 -42.55
CA ARG A 337 31.71 -36.38 -43.66
C ARG A 337 31.11 -37.75 -43.56
N THR A 338 31.08 -38.35 -42.36
CA THR A 338 30.53 -39.66 -42.13
C THR A 338 29.04 -39.76 -42.46
N ARG A 339 28.30 -38.72 -42.13
CA ARG A 339 26.85 -38.66 -42.31
C ARG A 339 26.43 -37.90 -43.57
N ASN A 340 27.37 -37.48 -44.40
CA ASN A 340 27.16 -36.68 -45.61
C ASN A 340 26.27 -35.44 -45.36
N ILE A 341 26.41 -34.76 -44.17
CA ILE A 341 25.71 -33.54 -43.85
C ILE A 341 26.50 -32.34 -44.38
N ARG A 342 25.83 -31.44 -45.08
CA ARG A 342 26.45 -30.24 -45.66
C ARG A 342 26.34 -29.06 -44.70
N PHE A 343 27.44 -28.34 -44.51
CA PHE A 343 27.43 -27.04 -43.86
C PHE A 343 27.49 -25.90 -44.88
N VAL A 344 26.67 -24.91 -44.69
CA VAL A 344 26.69 -23.62 -45.41
C VAL A 344 26.89 -22.49 -44.42
N CYS A 345 27.92 -21.68 -44.62
CA CYS A 345 28.24 -20.56 -43.77
C CYS A 345 28.12 -19.23 -44.54
N SER A 346 27.37 -18.29 -44.01
CA SER A 346 27.21 -16.95 -44.58
C SER A 346 27.29 -15.91 -43.48
N VAL A 347 28.16 -14.92 -43.65
CA VAL A 347 28.28 -13.77 -42.73
C VAL A 347 28.11 -12.49 -43.55
N ALA A 348 27.08 -11.72 -43.22
CA ALA A 348 26.85 -10.43 -43.84
C ALA A 348 27.96 -9.42 -43.45
N PRO A 349 28.31 -8.46 -44.33
CA PRO A 349 29.40 -7.50 -44.08
C PRO A 349 29.21 -6.63 -42.83
N ASP A 350 27.99 -6.40 -42.43
CA ASP A 350 27.58 -5.64 -41.24
C ASP A 350 27.45 -6.48 -39.97
N ALA A 351 27.68 -7.79 -40.05
CA ALA A 351 27.66 -8.76 -38.96
C ALA A 351 29.01 -9.52 -38.78
N GLU A 352 30.09 -9.00 -39.38
CA GLU A 352 31.44 -9.61 -39.27
C GLU A 352 31.97 -9.63 -37.85
N VAL A 353 31.51 -8.72 -37.01
CA VAL A 353 31.94 -8.60 -35.60
C VAL A 353 30.73 -8.59 -34.70
N VAL A 354 30.74 -9.41 -33.66
CA VAL A 354 29.77 -9.44 -32.59
C VAL A 354 30.42 -9.08 -31.24
N GLN A 355 29.76 -8.29 -30.41
CA GLN A 355 30.22 -7.97 -29.06
C GLN A 355 29.78 -9.06 -28.09
N ALA A 356 30.72 -9.93 -27.72
CA ALA A 356 30.43 -11.08 -26.87
C ALA A 356 31.67 -11.55 -26.08
N ASP A 357 31.42 -12.35 -25.07
CA ASP A 357 32.45 -13.20 -24.49
C ASP A 357 32.70 -14.38 -25.45
N LEU A 358 33.92 -14.47 -25.96
CA LEU A 358 34.30 -15.43 -26.97
C LEU A 358 33.99 -16.89 -26.54
N PHE A 359 34.36 -17.24 -25.30
CA PHE A 359 34.18 -18.61 -24.81
C PHE A 359 32.68 -18.94 -24.68
N ARG A 360 31.89 -18.04 -24.17
CA ARG A 360 30.45 -18.22 -24.01
C ARG A 360 29.71 -18.21 -25.34
N LEU A 361 30.14 -17.35 -26.28
CA LEU A 361 29.57 -17.34 -27.62
C LEU A 361 29.83 -18.69 -28.36
N ALA A 362 31.08 -19.15 -28.31
CA ALA A 362 31.44 -20.46 -28.88
C ALA A 362 30.64 -21.60 -28.25
N GLN A 363 30.51 -21.61 -26.91
CA GLN A 363 29.69 -22.56 -26.16
C GLN A 363 28.20 -22.54 -26.60
N ALA A 364 27.62 -21.35 -26.80
CA ALA A 364 26.23 -21.24 -27.24
C ALA A 364 26.04 -21.79 -28.66
N LEU A 365 26.93 -21.41 -29.59
CA LEU A 365 26.87 -21.90 -30.96
C LEU A 365 27.12 -23.42 -31.05
N GLU A 366 28.07 -23.94 -30.28
CA GLU A 366 28.33 -25.38 -30.18
C GLU A 366 27.09 -26.14 -29.71
N ASN A 367 26.41 -25.68 -28.66
CA ASN A 367 25.20 -26.32 -28.17
C ASN A 367 24.06 -26.33 -29.18
N VAL A 368 23.85 -25.23 -29.91
CA VAL A 368 22.83 -25.14 -30.96
C VAL A 368 23.20 -26.05 -32.14
N THR A 369 24.47 -26.01 -32.58
CA THR A 369 24.96 -26.81 -33.73
C THR A 369 24.96 -28.29 -33.41
N ALA A 370 25.38 -28.71 -32.21
CA ALA A 370 25.31 -30.11 -31.76
C ALA A 370 23.86 -30.62 -31.74
N ASN A 371 22.90 -29.73 -31.39
CA ASN A 371 21.50 -30.09 -31.47
C ASN A 371 21.03 -30.25 -32.94
N ALA A 372 21.39 -29.33 -33.83
CA ALA A 372 21.12 -29.39 -35.26
C ALA A 372 21.70 -30.68 -35.88
N MET A 373 22.98 -30.96 -35.58
CA MET A 373 23.66 -32.19 -36.01
C MET A 373 22.92 -33.47 -35.57
N ARG A 374 22.39 -33.49 -34.36
CA ARG A 374 21.67 -34.67 -33.82
C ARG A 374 20.37 -34.95 -34.55
N HIS A 375 19.62 -33.88 -34.89
CA HIS A 375 18.28 -33.99 -35.48
C HIS A 375 18.26 -33.95 -37.01
N THR A 376 19.37 -33.59 -37.65
CA THR A 376 19.50 -33.61 -39.10
C THR A 376 19.72 -35.02 -39.61
N PRO A 377 18.96 -35.52 -40.58
CA PRO A 377 19.21 -36.84 -41.21
C PRO A 377 20.48 -36.84 -42.03
N ASP A 378 20.99 -38.04 -42.34
CA ASP A 378 22.13 -38.21 -43.22
C ASP A 378 21.82 -37.61 -44.62
N GLY A 379 22.76 -36.87 -45.18
CA GLY A 379 22.59 -36.11 -46.43
C GLY A 379 21.91 -34.74 -46.25
N GLY A 380 21.56 -34.36 -45.02
CA GLY A 380 20.88 -33.11 -44.70
C GLY A 380 21.77 -31.86 -44.80
N LEU A 381 21.21 -30.72 -44.39
CA LEU A 381 21.83 -29.41 -44.51
C LEU A 381 21.73 -28.66 -43.17
N ILE A 382 22.85 -28.05 -42.75
CA ILE A 382 22.92 -27.12 -41.63
C ILE A 382 23.48 -25.79 -42.16
N LYS A 383 22.79 -24.67 -41.81
CA LYS A 383 23.21 -23.34 -42.18
C LYS A 383 23.60 -22.55 -40.93
N LEU A 384 24.73 -21.86 -41.01
CA LEU A 384 25.16 -20.86 -40.05
C LEU A 384 25.14 -19.50 -40.74
N GLU A 385 24.31 -18.62 -40.28
CA GLU A 385 24.11 -17.32 -40.90
C GLU A 385 24.28 -16.22 -39.85
N ALA A 386 24.91 -15.10 -40.23
CA ALA A 386 25.01 -13.91 -39.38
C ALA A 386 24.58 -12.71 -40.19
N GLU A 387 23.67 -11.93 -39.63
CA GLU A 387 23.16 -10.72 -40.21
C GLU A 387 22.92 -9.67 -39.15
N ARG A 388 22.89 -8.40 -39.56
CA ARG A 388 22.52 -7.30 -38.67
C ARG A 388 21.04 -6.98 -38.83
N LEU A 389 20.29 -7.04 -37.74
CA LEU A 389 18.87 -6.63 -37.68
C LEU A 389 18.73 -5.47 -36.70
N GLY A 390 18.69 -4.25 -37.23
CA GLY A 390 18.62 -3.04 -36.44
C GLY A 390 19.84 -2.86 -35.52
N PRO A 391 19.64 -2.74 -34.17
CA PRO A 391 20.73 -2.56 -33.22
C PRO A 391 21.40 -3.90 -32.83
N ASN A 392 20.99 -5.02 -33.37
CA ASN A 392 21.46 -6.34 -32.96
C ASN A 392 22.18 -7.07 -34.10
N VAL A 393 23.18 -7.87 -33.76
CA VAL A 393 23.73 -8.93 -34.61
C VAL A 393 22.97 -10.20 -34.29
N VAL A 394 22.42 -10.85 -35.32
CA VAL A 394 21.65 -12.08 -35.20
C VAL A 394 22.44 -13.23 -35.81
N LEU A 395 22.77 -14.20 -34.98
CA LEU A 395 23.41 -15.45 -35.37
C LEU A 395 22.33 -16.53 -35.51
N THR A 396 22.21 -17.10 -36.66
CA THR A 396 21.17 -18.11 -37.01
C THR A 396 21.80 -19.46 -37.29
N VAL A 397 21.26 -20.48 -36.64
CA VAL A 397 21.56 -21.87 -36.97
C VAL A 397 20.28 -22.51 -37.45
N ALA A 398 20.26 -22.97 -38.70
CA ALA A 398 19.10 -23.62 -39.30
C ALA A 398 19.48 -25.04 -39.76
N ASP A 399 18.66 -26.00 -39.46
CA ASP A 399 18.79 -27.40 -39.84
C ASP A 399 17.62 -27.86 -40.75
N SER A 400 17.88 -28.93 -41.53
CA SER A 400 16.86 -29.62 -42.33
C SER A 400 16.39 -30.89 -41.63
N GLY A 401 16.24 -30.87 -40.33
CA GLY A 401 15.87 -31.99 -39.49
C GLY A 401 14.38 -32.32 -39.46
N GLU A 402 13.98 -33.14 -38.50
CA GLU A 402 12.59 -33.56 -38.32
C GLU A 402 11.63 -32.42 -37.89
N GLY A 403 12.19 -31.31 -37.42
CA GLY A 403 11.42 -30.18 -36.92
C GLY A 403 10.81 -30.45 -35.53
N ILE A 404 10.21 -29.42 -34.98
CA ILE A 404 9.61 -29.41 -33.64
C ILE A 404 8.13 -28.99 -33.77
N PRO A 405 7.20 -29.74 -33.16
CA PRO A 405 5.79 -29.33 -33.11
C PRO A 405 5.63 -27.98 -32.41
N GLU A 406 4.68 -27.16 -32.87
CA GLU A 406 4.48 -25.80 -32.41
C GLU A 406 4.21 -25.73 -30.88
N GLU A 407 3.51 -26.72 -30.34
CA GLU A 407 3.21 -26.85 -28.90
C GLU A 407 4.45 -26.99 -28.01
N HIS A 408 5.55 -27.49 -28.58
CA HIS A 408 6.81 -27.70 -27.86
C HIS A 408 7.77 -26.49 -27.96
N LEU A 409 7.62 -25.61 -28.97
CA LEU A 409 8.53 -24.51 -29.20
C LEU A 409 8.73 -23.57 -27.99
N PRO A 410 7.70 -23.22 -27.20
CA PRO A 410 7.90 -22.40 -26.00
C PRO A 410 8.75 -23.04 -24.91
N LEU A 411 8.81 -24.38 -24.90
CA LEU A 411 9.40 -25.21 -23.85
C LEU A 411 10.82 -25.69 -24.13
N ILE A 412 11.29 -25.60 -25.38
CA ILE A 412 12.60 -26.18 -25.76
C ILE A 412 13.80 -25.52 -25.06
N PHE A 413 13.62 -24.32 -24.54
CA PHE A 413 14.63 -23.57 -23.76
C PHE A 413 14.53 -23.83 -22.26
N ASP A 414 13.58 -24.65 -21.81
CA ASP A 414 13.45 -25.04 -20.43
C ASP A 414 14.43 -26.20 -20.13
N ARG A 415 14.87 -26.26 -18.85
CA ARG A 415 15.86 -27.28 -18.45
C ARG A 415 15.26 -28.67 -18.48
N PHE A 416 16.09 -29.64 -18.88
CA PHE A 416 15.73 -31.07 -18.99
C PHE A 416 14.56 -31.32 -19.94
N TYR A 417 14.10 -30.31 -20.67
CA TYR A 417 13.03 -30.49 -21.63
C TYR A 417 13.52 -31.30 -22.83
N LYS A 418 12.76 -32.32 -23.18
CA LYS A 418 13.05 -33.20 -24.31
C LYS A 418 11.77 -33.46 -25.08
N THR A 419 11.82 -33.31 -26.38
CA THR A 419 10.73 -33.75 -27.27
C THR A 419 10.81 -35.24 -27.46
N THR A 420 9.68 -35.95 -27.42
CA THR A 420 9.60 -37.35 -27.84
C THR A 420 9.55 -37.34 -29.37
N SER A 421 10.53 -37.99 -30.03
CA SER A 421 10.47 -38.09 -31.48
C SER A 421 9.20 -38.81 -31.93
N ALA A 422 8.75 -38.57 -33.17
CA ALA A 422 7.59 -39.27 -33.75
C ALA A 422 7.70 -40.80 -33.73
N LYS A 423 8.89 -41.35 -33.45
CA LYS A 423 9.15 -42.78 -33.31
C LYS A 423 9.14 -43.31 -31.86
N GLY A 424 8.70 -42.49 -30.88
CA GLY A 424 8.60 -42.88 -29.47
C GLY A 424 9.96 -43.06 -28.76
N ILE A 425 11.06 -42.65 -29.37
CA ILE A 425 12.41 -42.74 -28.79
C ILE A 425 12.71 -41.35 -28.15
N ALA A 426 12.91 -41.37 -26.83
CA ALA A 426 13.33 -40.15 -26.13
C ALA A 426 14.65 -39.63 -26.72
N SER A 427 14.71 -38.32 -27.00
CA SER A 427 15.92 -37.67 -27.51
C SER A 427 17.12 -37.95 -26.60
N ARG A 428 18.26 -38.36 -27.18
CA ARG A 428 19.49 -38.73 -26.46
C ARG A 428 20.27 -37.57 -25.83
N GLY A 429 19.70 -36.39 -25.72
CA GLY A 429 20.35 -35.18 -25.13
C GLY A 429 20.25 -35.09 -23.60
N THR A 430 21.02 -34.18 -23.01
CA THR A 430 20.93 -33.82 -21.59
C THR A 430 19.68 -33.02 -21.28
N GLY A 431 19.12 -32.27 -22.27
CA GLY A 431 18.05 -31.31 -22.11
C GLY A 431 18.52 -30.01 -21.47
N LEU A 432 19.83 -29.81 -21.28
CA LEU A 432 20.41 -28.58 -20.70
C LEU A 432 20.99 -27.65 -21.77
N GLY A 433 21.41 -28.14 -22.94
CA GLY A 433 22.11 -27.35 -23.93
C GLY A 433 21.40 -26.08 -24.36
N LEU A 434 20.09 -26.14 -24.71
CA LEU A 434 19.34 -24.97 -25.13
C LEU A 434 19.01 -24.01 -23.95
N SER A 435 18.86 -24.52 -22.73
CA SER A 435 18.72 -23.65 -21.55
C SER A 435 20.01 -22.91 -21.23
N ILE A 436 21.17 -23.50 -21.44
CA ILE A 436 22.48 -22.86 -21.35
C ILE A 436 22.61 -21.76 -22.42
N VAL A 437 22.19 -22.03 -23.66
CA VAL A 437 22.16 -21.01 -24.74
C VAL A 437 21.31 -19.81 -24.31
N LYS A 438 20.08 -20.03 -23.81
CA LYS A 438 19.22 -18.98 -23.30
C LYS A 438 19.90 -18.17 -22.20
N ALA A 439 20.52 -18.84 -21.23
CA ALA A 439 21.24 -18.17 -20.14
C ALA A 439 22.40 -17.30 -20.65
N ILE A 440 23.23 -17.84 -21.57
CA ILE A 440 24.35 -17.10 -22.17
C ILE A 440 23.85 -15.86 -22.90
N VAL A 441 22.91 -16.00 -23.83
CA VAL A 441 22.40 -14.90 -24.65
C VAL A 441 21.72 -13.84 -23.78
N THR A 442 20.92 -14.26 -22.80
CA THR A 442 20.27 -13.33 -21.85
C THR A 442 21.29 -12.53 -21.05
N ARG A 443 22.37 -13.15 -20.58
CA ARG A 443 23.44 -12.44 -19.86
C ARG A 443 24.19 -11.42 -20.73
N HIS A 444 24.25 -11.63 -22.02
CA HIS A 444 24.78 -10.66 -22.99
C HIS A 444 23.79 -9.51 -23.27
N GLY A 445 22.59 -9.53 -22.67
CA GLY A 445 21.52 -8.57 -22.93
C GLY A 445 20.77 -8.84 -24.23
N GLY A 446 20.95 -10.03 -24.78
CA GLY A 446 20.34 -10.49 -26.03
C GLY A 446 19.05 -11.28 -25.84
N ARG A 447 18.58 -11.86 -26.94
CA ARG A 447 17.37 -12.69 -26.99
C ARG A 447 17.63 -13.95 -27.83
N VAL A 448 17.05 -15.07 -27.41
CA VAL A 448 17.01 -16.30 -28.20
C VAL A 448 15.58 -16.59 -28.67
N SER A 449 15.44 -17.04 -29.90
CA SER A 449 14.17 -17.48 -30.46
C SER A 449 14.33 -18.70 -31.32
N ALA A 450 13.24 -19.45 -31.52
CA ALA A 450 13.20 -20.61 -32.37
C ALA A 450 11.99 -20.58 -33.28
N ARG A 451 12.18 -21.05 -34.52
CA ARG A 451 11.10 -21.31 -35.47
C ARG A 451 11.30 -22.71 -36.03
N SER A 452 10.26 -23.47 -36.13
CA SER A 452 10.34 -24.84 -36.67
C SER A 452 9.08 -25.24 -37.40
N THR A 453 9.24 -26.06 -38.39
CA THR A 453 8.13 -26.70 -39.08
C THR A 453 8.39 -28.20 -39.12
N LEU A 454 7.46 -29.02 -38.67
CA LEU A 454 7.57 -30.44 -38.58
C LEU A 454 7.83 -31.03 -39.98
N GLY A 455 8.85 -31.85 -40.12
CA GLY A 455 9.30 -32.47 -41.37
C GLY A 455 10.12 -31.55 -42.29
N VAL A 456 10.35 -30.29 -41.93
CA VAL A 456 11.14 -29.33 -42.73
C VAL A 456 12.46 -28.98 -42.05
N GLY A 457 12.44 -28.71 -40.72
CA GLY A 457 13.62 -28.38 -39.94
C GLY A 457 13.36 -27.32 -38.86
N THR A 458 14.44 -26.94 -38.19
CA THR A 458 14.42 -25.96 -37.10
C THR A 458 15.43 -24.84 -37.35
N THR A 459 15.04 -23.61 -36.97
CA THR A 459 15.89 -22.42 -37.02
C THR A 459 15.95 -21.80 -35.63
N ILE A 460 17.15 -21.68 -35.07
CA ILE A 460 17.40 -21.01 -33.80
C ILE A 460 18.16 -19.72 -34.08
N GLN A 461 17.69 -18.62 -33.50
CA GLN A 461 18.26 -17.26 -33.66
C GLN A 461 18.77 -16.76 -32.31
N LEU A 462 20.02 -16.32 -32.29
CA LEU A 462 20.70 -15.73 -31.13
C LEU A 462 20.96 -14.26 -31.45
N GLU A 463 20.27 -13.36 -30.78
CA GLU A 463 20.38 -11.92 -30.94
C GLU A 463 21.33 -11.34 -29.91
N PHE A 464 22.36 -10.61 -30.35
CA PHE A 464 23.32 -9.92 -29.48
C PHE A 464 23.29 -8.40 -29.74
N PRO A 465 23.23 -7.53 -28.70
CA PRO A 465 23.29 -6.09 -28.87
C PRO A 465 24.60 -5.64 -29.51
N HIS A 466 24.52 -4.77 -30.49
CA HIS A 466 25.68 -4.23 -31.23
C HIS A 466 26.19 -2.88 -30.68
N ASP A 467 25.37 -2.12 -29.97
CA ASP A 467 25.59 -0.70 -29.60
C ASP A 467 26.75 -0.46 -28.58
N ARG A 468 27.65 -1.44 -28.36
CA ARG A 468 28.82 -1.27 -27.49
C ARG A 468 30.13 -1.12 -28.25
N ILE A 469 30.09 -0.83 -29.53
CA ILE A 469 31.31 -0.57 -30.30
C ILE A 469 31.60 0.95 -30.27
N ASP A 470 32.58 1.37 -29.48
CA ASP A 470 33.20 2.68 -29.69
C ASP A 470 33.84 2.72 -31.08
N ASP A 471 33.71 3.84 -31.81
CA ASP A 471 34.21 4.02 -33.17
C ASP A 471 35.74 3.74 -33.33
N GLU A 472 36.50 3.72 -32.24
CA GLU A 472 37.91 3.32 -32.22
C GLU A 472 38.18 1.86 -32.58
N THR A 473 37.24 0.97 -32.26
CA THR A 473 37.39 -0.48 -32.55
C THR A 473 37.17 -0.80 -34.03
N ARG A 474 36.44 0.02 -34.74
CA ARG A 474 36.27 -0.07 -36.21
C ARG A 474 37.56 0.14 -36.98
N ILE A 475 38.50 0.90 -36.42
CA ILE A 475 39.80 1.22 -37.05
C ILE A 475 40.81 0.08 -36.89
N LEU A 476 40.70 -0.72 -35.82
CA LEU A 476 41.66 -1.81 -35.53
C LEU A 476 41.47 -3.05 -36.42
N PHE A 477 40.27 -3.27 -36.95
CA PHE A 477 39.97 -4.36 -37.89
C PHE A 477 39.97 -3.88 -39.35
N GLY A 478 40.92 -2.98 -39.69
CA GLY A 478 40.99 -2.21 -40.92
C GLY A 478 40.92 -2.97 -42.21
N HIS A 479 40.28 -2.37 -43.05
CA HIS A 479 40.02 -2.26 -44.52
C HIS A 479 40.73 -3.18 -45.51
N ASP A 480 41.67 -4.09 -45.14
CA ASP A 480 42.53 -4.73 -46.15
C ASP A 480 42.45 -6.27 -46.27
N SER A 481 41.58 -6.95 -45.51
CA SER A 481 41.51 -8.42 -45.54
C SER A 481 40.20 -9.02 -46.04
N PHE A 482 39.17 -8.24 -46.26
CA PHE A 482 37.86 -8.78 -46.56
C PHE A 482 37.37 -8.46 -47.99
N LYS A 483 37.93 -9.19 -48.95
CA LYS A 483 37.25 -9.31 -50.23
C LYS A 483 36.05 -10.27 -50.09
N SER A 484 34.84 -9.71 -50.32
CA SER A 484 33.59 -10.46 -50.45
C SER A 484 33.79 -11.81 -51.12
N LYS A 485 33.76 -12.89 -50.36
CA LYS A 485 33.63 -14.27 -50.89
C LYS A 485 32.17 -14.69 -50.75
N SER A 486 31.57 -14.97 -51.89
CA SER A 486 30.26 -15.66 -52.01
C SER A 486 30.13 -16.84 -51.04
N PRO A 487 28.90 -17.23 -50.64
CA PRO A 487 28.67 -18.34 -49.73
C PRO A 487 29.51 -19.56 -50.14
N ARG A 488 30.38 -20.02 -49.25
CA ARG A 488 31.18 -21.22 -49.48
C ARG A 488 30.42 -22.42 -48.92
N THR A 489 30.19 -23.41 -49.77
CA THR A 489 29.86 -24.76 -49.36
C THR A 489 31.13 -25.37 -48.79
N VAL A 490 31.20 -25.62 -47.50
CA VAL A 490 32.31 -26.34 -46.87
C VAL A 490 31.85 -27.78 -46.70
N ILE A 491 32.21 -28.63 -47.67
CA ILE A 491 32.12 -30.09 -47.80
C ILE A 491 30.74 -30.67 -47.59
#